data_812e968fca3df26f45b361d805a26a3f
#
_entry.id   812e968fca3df26f45b361d805a26a3f
#
_cell.length_a   1.000
_cell.length_b   1.000
_cell.length_c   1.000
_cell.angle_alpha   90.00
_cell.angle_beta   90.00
_cell.angle_gamma   90.00
#
_symmetry.space_group_name_H-M   'P 1'
#
loop_
_entity.id
_entity.type
_entity.pdbx_description
1 polymer ?
#
loop_
_entity_poly.entity_id
_entity_poly.type
_entity_poly.pdbx_seq_one_letter_code
_entity_poly.pdbx_strand_id
1 'polypeptide(L)'
;MKNKELLEECTLCTRNCKVNRFKSLGVCKASEKVKVARAELHPWEEPPISFKNGSGTVFFSHCNLKCVFCQNYEISQDFKGLEISIERLVEIFLELQEKGAENINLVTPTHYAVQIIEALKIAKEKGLSIPILYNTNGYDSLETIKLLDGYIDVYLPDFKYFKDDYALKYSKIKNYKDNLIPVLDEMFRQVGSPQFSEEGKLLKGMIIRHLMLPGLLFDSKKVIDTIFSKFGDDVYISIMNQYTPMNKSCDYPEINKPLNPKHYESLIDYAASSGVKNAFIQESGTNSKAYVPSFKYEGVMKK
;
A
#
# COMPACT_ATOMS: atom_id res chain seq x y z
N MET A 1 2.79 -26.24 5.59
CA MET A 1 2.53 -26.91 4.28
C MET A 1 1.79 -26.00 3.31
N LYS A 2 0.61 -25.46 3.64
CA LYS A 2 -0.15 -24.53 2.73
C LYS A 2 0.64 -23.35 2.15
N ASN A 3 1.57 -22.77 2.90
CA ASN A 3 2.32 -21.57 2.47
C ASN A 3 3.30 -21.84 1.32
N LYS A 4 3.93 -23.03 1.29
CA LYS A 4 4.86 -23.42 0.21
C LYS A 4 4.11 -23.68 -1.11
N GLU A 5 2.94 -24.27 -1.03
CA GLU A 5 2.07 -24.54 -2.18
C GLU A 5 1.69 -23.26 -2.93
N LEU A 6 1.43 -22.14 -2.19
CA LEU A 6 1.15 -20.83 -2.78
C LEU A 6 2.34 -20.20 -3.52
N LEU A 7 3.57 -20.63 -3.23
CA LEU A 7 4.76 -20.23 -3.99
C LEU A 7 5.06 -21.19 -5.15
N GLU A 8 4.64 -22.45 -5.05
CA GLU A 8 4.76 -23.44 -6.13
C GLU A 8 3.75 -23.21 -7.26
N GLU A 9 2.56 -22.66 -6.93
CA GLU A 9 1.55 -22.21 -7.90
C GLU A 9 1.04 -20.82 -7.48
N CYS A 10 1.76 -19.75 -7.89
CA CYS A 10 1.55 -18.41 -7.36
C CYS A 10 0.20 -17.81 -7.73
N THR A 11 -0.66 -17.63 -6.72
CA THR A 11 -1.99 -17.00 -6.79
C THR A 11 -2.15 -15.83 -5.80
N LEU A 12 -1.05 -15.27 -5.28
CA LEU A 12 -1.04 -14.25 -4.21
C LEU A 12 -1.69 -12.92 -4.62
N CYS A 13 -1.84 -12.65 -5.89
CA CYS A 13 -2.50 -11.45 -6.38
C CYS A 13 -3.41 -11.77 -7.56
N THR A 14 -4.26 -10.82 -7.94
CA THR A 14 -5.21 -10.93 -9.05
C THR A 14 -4.57 -11.25 -10.42
N ARG A 15 -3.22 -11.08 -10.56
CA ARG A 15 -2.50 -11.55 -11.76
C ARG A 15 -2.64 -13.06 -11.98
N ASN A 16 -2.80 -13.82 -10.92
CA ASN A 16 -3.00 -15.28 -10.94
C ASN A 16 -2.03 -15.99 -11.90
N CYS A 17 -0.71 -15.71 -11.72
CA CYS A 17 0.32 -16.14 -12.66
C CYS A 17 0.52 -17.67 -12.69
N LYS A 18 0.20 -18.38 -11.60
CA LYS A 18 0.39 -19.82 -11.41
C LYS A 18 1.81 -20.33 -11.66
N VAL A 19 2.79 -19.46 -11.57
CA VAL A 19 4.20 -19.82 -11.70
C VAL A 19 4.74 -20.45 -10.43
N ASN A 20 5.66 -21.40 -10.56
CA ASN A 20 6.46 -21.87 -9.44
C ASN A 20 7.62 -20.89 -9.18
N ARG A 21 7.51 -20.09 -8.10
CA ARG A 21 8.45 -19.01 -7.78
C ARG A 21 9.83 -19.47 -7.36
N PHE A 22 10.02 -20.77 -7.10
CA PHE A 22 11.34 -21.40 -6.91
C PHE A 22 12.07 -21.64 -8.23
N LYS A 23 11.36 -21.65 -9.37
CA LYS A 23 11.88 -22.02 -10.68
C LYS A 23 11.75 -20.91 -11.73
N SER A 24 10.75 -20.05 -11.59
CA SER A 24 10.42 -19.02 -12.59
C SER A 24 9.79 -17.80 -11.97
N LEU A 25 9.78 -16.69 -12.69
CA LEU A 25 9.28 -15.41 -12.21
C LEU A 25 7.95 -15.05 -12.91
N GLY A 26 6.95 -14.65 -12.11
CA GLY A 26 5.70 -14.11 -12.61
C GLY A 26 5.80 -12.66 -13.10
N VAL A 27 4.67 -12.01 -13.29
CA VAL A 27 4.57 -10.62 -13.78
C VAL A 27 5.29 -9.63 -12.84
N CYS A 28 5.21 -9.86 -11.53
CA CYS A 28 5.89 -9.02 -10.53
C CYS A 28 7.41 -9.18 -10.50
N LYS A 29 7.95 -10.27 -11.09
CA LYS A 29 9.37 -10.61 -11.08
C LYS A 29 9.96 -10.94 -9.69
N ALA A 30 9.11 -11.17 -8.67
CA ALA A 30 9.57 -11.61 -7.37
C ALA A 30 9.80 -13.14 -7.36
N SER A 31 10.91 -13.56 -6.77
CA SER A 31 11.22 -14.97 -6.45
C SER A 31 10.59 -15.37 -5.10
N GLU A 32 10.94 -16.52 -4.58
CA GLU A 32 10.59 -16.98 -3.23
C GLU A 32 11.28 -16.18 -2.12
N LYS A 33 12.43 -15.55 -2.44
CA LYS A 33 13.21 -14.75 -1.49
C LYS A 33 12.65 -13.35 -1.33
N VAL A 34 12.58 -12.91 -0.09
CA VAL A 34 12.15 -11.53 0.22
C VAL A 34 13.23 -10.54 -0.22
N LYS A 35 12.81 -9.48 -0.89
CA LYS A 35 13.71 -8.41 -1.32
C LYS A 35 13.22 -7.07 -0.77
N VAL A 36 14.07 -6.38 -0.02
CA VAL A 36 13.77 -5.11 0.66
C VAL A 36 14.71 -4.03 0.16
N ALA A 37 14.17 -2.83 -0.07
CA ALA A 37 14.93 -1.69 -0.55
C ALA A 37 15.26 -0.68 0.55
N ARG A 38 14.43 -0.61 1.60
CA ARG A 38 14.59 0.30 2.73
C ARG A 38 13.76 -0.18 3.92
N ALA A 39 14.27 0.02 5.14
CA ALA A 39 13.56 -0.22 6.39
C ALA A 39 13.94 0.87 7.41
N GLU A 40 13.13 1.93 7.51
CA GLU A 40 13.43 3.09 8.36
C GLU A 40 12.14 3.79 8.83
N LEU A 41 12.26 4.67 9.82
CA LEU A 41 11.17 5.54 10.24
C LEU A 41 10.79 6.50 9.10
N HIS A 42 9.49 6.66 8.87
CA HIS A 42 8.91 7.53 7.83
C HIS A 42 7.87 8.46 8.45
N PRO A 43 8.09 9.79 8.41
CA PRO A 43 7.21 10.74 9.09
C PRO A 43 6.03 11.23 8.24
N TRP A 44 5.88 10.75 7.01
CA TRP A 44 4.97 11.33 6.01
C TRP A 44 3.78 10.46 5.62
N GLU A 45 3.41 9.47 6.45
CA GLU A 45 2.12 8.79 6.31
C GLU A 45 1.00 9.67 6.91
N GLU A 46 -0.26 9.24 6.83
CA GLU A 46 -1.38 9.94 7.46
C GLU A 46 -1.08 10.26 8.94
N PRO A 47 -1.53 11.41 9.46
CA PRO A 47 -1.15 11.87 10.80
C PRO A 47 -1.29 10.83 11.92
N PRO A 48 -2.38 10.02 12.03
CA PRO A 48 -2.50 9.04 13.09
C PRO A 48 -1.61 7.79 12.87
N ILE A 49 -1.00 7.62 11.69
CA ILE A 49 -0.07 6.54 11.36
C ILE A 49 1.36 6.93 11.72
N SER A 50 1.82 8.07 11.23
CA SER A 50 3.17 8.58 11.57
C SER A 50 3.26 9.06 13.00
N PHE A 51 2.15 9.57 13.53
CA PHE A 51 1.97 10.07 14.88
C PHE A 51 3.14 10.94 15.36
N LYS A 52 3.85 10.57 16.45
CA LYS A 52 4.94 11.37 17.05
C LYS A 52 6.31 11.00 16.49
N ASN A 53 6.57 9.71 16.32
CA ASN A 53 7.92 9.19 16.03
C ASN A 53 8.10 8.71 14.59
N GLY A 54 7.03 8.61 13.83
CA GLY A 54 7.02 8.09 12.47
C GLY A 54 6.67 6.61 12.38
N SER A 55 6.23 6.23 11.20
CA SER A 55 5.87 4.87 10.82
C SER A 55 7.14 4.06 10.50
N GLY A 56 7.27 2.85 11.05
CA GLY A 56 8.36 1.94 10.73
C GLY A 56 8.13 1.27 9.38
N THR A 57 8.51 1.95 8.29
CA THR A 57 8.22 1.49 6.93
C THR A 57 9.23 0.48 6.43
N VAL A 58 8.74 -0.64 5.88
CA VAL A 58 9.51 -1.64 5.17
C VAL A 58 9.09 -1.62 3.69
N PHE A 59 9.95 -1.08 2.84
CA PHE A 59 9.72 -0.98 1.40
C PHE A 59 10.18 -2.26 0.70
N PHE A 60 9.22 -3.09 0.31
CA PHE A 60 9.51 -4.29 -0.48
C PHE A 60 9.79 -3.94 -1.94
N SER A 61 10.77 -4.61 -2.52
CA SER A 61 11.04 -4.52 -3.96
C SER A 61 10.05 -5.36 -4.75
N HIS A 62 9.93 -5.04 -6.04
CA HIS A 62 8.94 -5.61 -6.96
C HIS A 62 7.54 -5.06 -6.75
N CYS A 63 6.63 -5.31 -7.70
CA CYS A 63 5.23 -4.94 -7.61
C CYS A 63 4.41 -5.73 -8.65
N ASN A 64 3.19 -6.11 -8.29
CA ASN A 64 2.24 -6.75 -9.19
C ASN A 64 1.58 -5.77 -10.19
N LEU A 65 1.73 -4.45 -9.98
CA LEU A 65 1.35 -3.39 -10.92
C LEU A 65 2.55 -2.89 -11.75
N LYS A 66 2.24 -2.18 -12.84
CA LYS A 66 3.23 -1.51 -13.71
C LYS A 66 2.80 -0.07 -13.95
N CYS A 67 2.55 0.68 -12.85
CA CYS A 67 2.11 2.06 -12.93
C CYS A 67 3.12 2.93 -13.66
N VAL A 68 2.69 3.59 -14.73
CA VAL A 68 3.56 4.45 -15.57
C VAL A 68 4.02 5.71 -14.85
N PHE A 69 3.35 6.08 -13.75
CA PHE A 69 3.66 7.23 -12.90
C PHE A 69 4.23 6.84 -11.53
N CYS A 70 4.69 5.62 -11.35
CA CYS A 70 5.13 5.14 -10.05
C CYS A 70 6.28 5.98 -9.50
N GLN A 71 6.11 6.57 -8.31
CA GLN A 71 7.15 7.32 -7.62
C GLN A 71 8.27 6.38 -7.14
N ASN A 72 7.91 5.17 -6.75
CA ASN A 72 8.82 4.14 -6.28
C ASN A 72 9.26 3.18 -7.42
N TYR A 73 9.41 3.69 -8.66
CA TYR A 73 9.69 2.85 -9.83
C TYR A 73 11.04 2.11 -9.71
N GLU A 74 12.05 2.70 -9.08
CA GLU A 74 13.34 2.08 -8.85
C GLU A 74 13.23 0.72 -8.14
N ILE A 75 12.34 0.62 -7.14
CA ILE A 75 12.15 -0.63 -6.39
C ILE A 75 11.06 -1.52 -7.00
N SER A 76 10.02 -0.93 -7.59
CA SER A 76 8.86 -1.67 -8.10
C SER A 76 9.06 -2.22 -9.51
N GLN A 77 9.86 -1.54 -10.37
CA GLN A 77 10.03 -1.89 -11.78
C GLN A 77 11.48 -2.11 -12.19
N ASP A 78 12.46 -1.41 -11.58
CA ASP A 78 13.89 -1.64 -11.77
C ASP A 78 14.44 -2.62 -10.72
N PHE A 79 13.57 -3.07 -9.79
CA PHE A 79 13.81 -4.13 -8.82
C PHE A 79 15.00 -3.90 -7.88
N LYS A 80 15.33 -2.65 -7.61
CA LYS A 80 16.36 -2.26 -6.66
C LYS A 80 16.02 -2.74 -5.25
N GLY A 81 16.97 -3.35 -4.56
CA GLY A 81 16.78 -3.92 -3.22
C GLY A 81 17.77 -5.06 -2.95
N LEU A 82 17.80 -5.53 -1.71
CA LEU A 82 18.62 -6.64 -1.26
C LEU A 82 17.75 -7.84 -0.89
N GLU A 83 18.14 -9.01 -1.30
CA GLU A 83 17.53 -10.26 -0.82
C GLU A 83 17.92 -10.48 0.65
N ILE A 84 16.93 -10.80 1.47
CA ILE A 84 17.11 -11.08 2.89
C ILE A 84 16.44 -12.39 3.29
N SER A 85 16.89 -12.99 4.39
CA SER A 85 16.25 -14.15 4.98
C SER A 85 15.01 -13.74 5.80
N ILE A 86 14.21 -14.72 6.21
CA ILE A 86 13.08 -14.51 7.11
C ILE A 86 13.56 -14.00 8.46
N GLU A 87 14.66 -14.56 8.97
CA GLU A 87 15.28 -14.14 10.24
C GLU A 87 15.68 -12.65 10.18
N ARG A 88 16.25 -12.19 9.05
CA ARG A 88 16.60 -10.78 8.89
C ARG A 88 15.35 -9.90 8.83
N LEU A 89 14.27 -10.34 8.20
CA LEU A 89 13.00 -9.61 8.19
C LEU A 89 12.42 -9.48 9.61
N VAL A 90 12.51 -10.54 10.41
CA VAL A 90 12.13 -10.51 11.85
C VAL A 90 12.96 -9.48 12.62
N GLU A 91 14.29 -9.50 12.44
CA GLU A 91 15.18 -8.53 13.07
C GLU A 91 14.83 -7.09 12.69
N ILE A 92 14.54 -6.82 11.40
CA ILE A 92 14.10 -5.50 10.92
C ILE A 92 12.85 -5.02 11.65
N PHE A 93 11.86 -5.87 11.85
CA PHE A 93 10.64 -5.50 12.58
C PHE A 93 10.93 -5.12 14.02
N LEU A 94 11.77 -5.90 14.71
CA LEU A 94 12.16 -5.62 16.09
C LEU A 94 13.03 -4.37 16.20
N GLU A 95 14.01 -4.19 15.32
CA GLU A 95 14.86 -2.98 15.25
C GLU A 95 14.04 -1.71 15.02
N LEU A 96 12.99 -1.76 14.19
CA LEU A 96 12.09 -0.62 13.98
C LEU A 96 11.28 -0.33 15.25
N GLN A 97 10.79 -1.35 15.96
CA GLN A 97 10.12 -1.18 17.24
C GLN A 97 11.08 -0.58 18.29
N GLU A 98 12.32 -1.07 18.38
CA GLU A 98 13.35 -0.54 19.28
C GLU A 98 13.71 0.93 18.98
N LYS A 99 13.66 1.34 17.71
CA LYS A 99 13.82 2.74 17.30
C LYS A 99 12.62 3.63 17.67
N GLY A 100 11.57 3.06 18.26
CA GLY A 100 10.35 3.78 18.65
C GLY A 100 9.34 3.98 17.54
N ALA A 101 9.37 3.14 16.48
CA ALA A 101 8.35 3.19 15.43
C ALA A 101 6.93 3.06 16.02
N GLU A 102 6.00 3.86 15.50
CA GLU A 102 4.60 3.80 15.93
C GLU A 102 3.87 2.52 15.49
N ASN A 103 4.37 1.89 14.44
CA ASN A 103 3.84 0.68 13.81
C ASN A 103 4.89 0.07 12.88
N ILE A 104 4.61 -1.13 12.35
CA ILE A 104 5.33 -1.70 11.20
C ILE A 104 4.47 -1.55 9.97
N ASN A 105 4.91 -0.73 9.02
CA ASN A 105 4.19 -0.46 7.77
C ASN A 105 4.83 -1.23 6.60
N LEU A 106 4.13 -2.24 6.14
CA LEU A 106 4.54 -3.14 5.06
C LEU A 106 4.14 -2.53 3.71
N VAL A 107 5.09 -1.88 3.01
CA VAL A 107 4.79 -1.15 1.76
C VAL A 107 4.93 -2.07 0.55
N THR A 108 3.84 -2.25 -0.19
CA THR A 108 3.71 -3.16 -1.35
C THR A 108 4.03 -4.62 -1.00
N PRO A 109 3.34 -5.21 -0.02
CA PRO A 109 3.69 -6.51 0.56
C PRO A 109 3.10 -7.71 -0.18
N THR A 110 2.12 -7.52 -1.05
CA THR A 110 1.25 -8.55 -1.65
C THR A 110 2.00 -9.81 -2.11
N HIS A 111 3.09 -9.63 -2.83
CA HIS A 111 3.84 -10.76 -3.42
C HIS A 111 4.78 -11.46 -2.43
N TYR A 112 4.89 -10.96 -1.20
CA TYR A 112 5.61 -11.58 -0.08
C TYR A 112 4.71 -11.92 1.12
N ALA A 113 3.39 -11.94 0.95
CA ALA A 113 2.43 -12.17 2.04
C ALA A 113 2.74 -13.45 2.83
N VAL A 114 3.13 -14.54 2.17
CA VAL A 114 3.50 -15.81 2.81
C VAL A 114 4.72 -15.66 3.73
N GLN A 115 5.78 -15.04 3.23
CA GLN A 115 7.01 -14.80 3.98
C GLN A 115 6.81 -13.81 5.12
N ILE A 116 5.96 -12.79 4.89
CA ILE A 116 5.59 -11.80 5.92
C ILE A 116 4.85 -12.48 7.07
N ILE A 117 3.88 -13.36 6.79
CA ILE A 117 3.17 -14.11 7.82
C ILE A 117 4.14 -14.95 8.66
N GLU A 118 5.11 -15.60 8.03
CA GLU A 118 6.13 -16.38 8.71
C GLU A 118 7.00 -15.49 9.63
N ALA A 119 7.46 -14.36 9.09
CA ALA A 119 8.25 -13.39 9.87
C ALA A 119 7.46 -12.79 11.05
N LEU A 120 6.17 -12.42 10.83
CA LEU A 120 5.32 -11.86 11.88
C LEU A 120 5.05 -12.84 13.01
N LYS A 121 4.88 -14.15 12.73
CA LYS A 121 4.76 -15.18 13.76
C LYS A 121 5.97 -15.18 14.68
N ILE A 122 7.16 -15.28 14.10
CA ILE A 122 8.42 -15.31 14.85
C ILE A 122 8.66 -13.99 15.60
N ALA A 123 8.37 -12.85 14.95
CA ALA A 123 8.57 -11.54 15.57
C ALA A 123 7.64 -11.33 16.78
N LYS A 124 6.36 -11.74 16.69
CA LYS A 124 5.42 -11.68 17.82
C LYS A 124 5.88 -12.55 18.99
N GLU A 125 6.39 -13.76 18.75
CA GLU A 125 7.00 -14.61 19.79
C GLU A 125 8.24 -13.96 20.43
N LYS A 126 8.96 -13.11 19.71
CA LYS A 126 10.13 -12.35 20.19
C LYS A 126 9.77 -10.97 20.77
N GLY A 127 8.49 -10.65 20.94
CA GLY A 127 8.04 -9.41 21.61
C GLY A 127 7.66 -8.25 20.69
N LEU A 128 7.41 -8.49 19.39
CA LEU A 128 6.82 -7.47 18.53
C LEU A 128 5.38 -7.20 18.98
N SER A 129 5.08 -5.96 19.38
CA SER A 129 3.81 -5.57 20.01
C SER A 129 3.14 -4.34 19.38
N ILE A 130 3.84 -3.58 18.53
CA ILE A 130 3.27 -2.42 17.83
C ILE A 130 2.38 -2.85 16.67
N PRO A 131 1.39 -2.03 16.25
CA PRO A 131 0.47 -2.37 15.17
C PRO A 131 1.16 -2.70 13.85
N ILE A 132 0.60 -3.63 13.10
CA ILE A 132 1.08 -4.04 11.78
C ILE A 132 0.16 -3.46 10.71
N LEU A 133 0.73 -2.68 9.80
CA LEU A 133 0.03 -2.03 8.68
C LEU A 133 0.34 -2.74 7.37
N TYR A 134 -0.69 -3.02 6.59
CA TYR A 134 -0.60 -3.60 5.25
C TYR A 134 -0.94 -2.55 4.19
N ASN A 135 0.11 -1.93 3.61
CA ASN A 135 0.00 -0.81 2.65
C ASN A 135 0.08 -1.37 1.22
N THR A 136 -1.07 -1.52 0.58
CA THR A 136 -1.21 -2.22 -0.70
C THR A 136 -1.83 -1.35 -1.79
N ASN A 137 -1.49 -1.69 -3.04
CA ASN A 137 -2.12 -1.10 -4.21
C ASN A 137 -3.54 -1.64 -4.51
N GLY A 138 -4.07 -2.53 -3.68
CA GLY A 138 -5.42 -3.08 -3.76
C GLY A 138 -5.61 -4.18 -4.82
N TYR A 139 -4.55 -4.64 -5.50
CA TYR A 139 -4.63 -5.71 -6.51
C TYR A 139 -4.19 -7.06 -5.94
N ASP A 140 -4.59 -7.29 -4.70
CA ASP A 140 -4.41 -8.55 -3.96
C ASP A 140 -5.42 -9.61 -4.43
N SER A 141 -5.16 -10.89 -4.19
CA SER A 141 -6.23 -11.89 -4.27
C SER A 141 -7.00 -11.93 -2.94
N LEU A 142 -8.30 -12.19 -3.03
CA LEU A 142 -9.14 -12.35 -1.84
C LEU A 142 -8.59 -13.42 -0.88
N GLU A 143 -8.09 -14.52 -1.44
CA GLU A 143 -7.53 -15.61 -0.64
C GLU A 143 -6.26 -15.19 0.11
N THR A 144 -5.43 -14.29 -0.46
CA THR A 144 -4.26 -13.74 0.23
C THR A 144 -4.69 -12.86 1.40
N ILE A 145 -5.72 -12.04 1.24
CA ILE A 145 -6.22 -11.22 2.36
C ILE A 145 -6.80 -12.10 3.48
N LYS A 146 -7.53 -13.16 3.14
CA LYS A 146 -7.99 -14.14 4.14
C LYS A 146 -6.86 -14.81 4.92
N LEU A 147 -5.71 -15.07 4.27
CA LEU A 147 -4.54 -15.63 4.96
C LEU A 147 -3.90 -14.66 5.96
N LEU A 148 -4.10 -13.37 5.79
CA LEU A 148 -3.58 -12.30 6.65
C LEU A 148 -4.44 -12.06 7.90
N ASP A 149 -5.59 -12.74 8.02
CA ASP A 149 -6.50 -12.59 9.17
C ASP A 149 -5.78 -12.88 10.50
N GLY A 150 -5.85 -11.94 11.44
CA GLY A 150 -5.17 -12.00 12.75
C GLY A 150 -3.69 -11.57 12.76
N TYR A 151 -3.12 -11.21 11.57
CA TYR A 151 -1.75 -10.71 11.48
C TYR A 151 -1.67 -9.20 11.28
N ILE A 152 -2.69 -8.61 10.68
CA ILE A 152 -2.75 -7.19 10.29
C ILE A 152 -3.72 -6.45 11.21
N ASP A 153 -3.29 -5.29 11.70
CA ASP A 153 -4.09 -4.41 12.54
C ASP A 153 -4.69 -3.26 11.73
N VAL A 154 -3.99 -2.76 10.72
CA VAL A 154 -4.45 -1.66 9.87
C VAL A 154 -4.24 -1.98 8.40
N TYR A 155 -5.28 -1.82 7.60
CA TYR A 155 -5.20 -1.88 6.16
C TYR A 155 -5.15 -0.48 5.54
N LEU A 156 -4.20 -0.29 4.60
CA LEU A 156 -4.03 0.93 3.79
C LEU A 156 -4.13 0.58 2.29
N PRO A 157 -5.30 0.18 1.80
CA PRO A 157 -5.47 -0.12 0.38
C PRO A 157 -5.62 1.15 -0.44
N ASP A 158 -4.97 1.18 -1.61
CA ASP A 158 -5.28 2.19 -2.62
C ASP A 158 -6.54 1.80 -3.41
N PHE A 159 -7.45 2.74 -3.64
CA PHE A 159 -8.48 2.67 -4.66
C PHE A 159 -8.11 3.62 -5.79
N LYS A 160 -7.35 3.12 -6.79
CA LYS A 160 -6.70 3.97 -7.80
C LYS A 160 -7.63 4.45 -8.92
N TYR A 161 -8.55 3.60 -9.38
CA TYR A 161 -9.41 3.85 -10.54
C TYR A 161 -10.80 3.26 -10.37
N PHE A 162 -11.82 3.99 -10.79
CA PHE A 162 -13.16 3.45 -10.95
C PHE A 162 -13.33 2.73 -12.30
N LYS A 163 -12.81 3.36 -13.40
CA LYS A 163 -12.89 2.77 -14.74
C LYS A 163 -11.69 1.88 -15.03
N ASP A 164 -11.98 0.71 -15.58
CA ASP A 164 -10.96 -0.29 -15.93
C ASP A 164 -10.03 0.17 -17.06
N ASP A 165 -10.53 1.03 -17.97
CA ASP A 165 -9.71 1.63 -19.03
C ASP A 165 -8.51 2.39 -18.48
N TYR A 166 -8.68 3.13 -17.38
CA TYR A 166 -7.58 3.84 -16.73
C TYR A 166 -6.63 2.87 -16.00
N ALA A 167 -7.17 1.82 -15.38
CA ALA A 167 -6.37 0.78 -14.75
C ALA A 167 -5.49 0.05 -15.78
N LEU A 168 -6.06 -0.28 -16.94
CA LEU A 168 -5.33 -0.88 -18.05
C LEU A 168 -4.30 0.09 -18.64
N LYS A 169 -4.71 1.35 -18.89
CA LYS A 169 -3.86 2.36 -19.51
C LYS A 169 -2.66 2.71 -18.64
N TYR A 170 -2.88 3.01 -17.35
CA TYR A 170 -1.83 3.57 -16.48
C TYR A 170 -1.15 2.57 -15.55
N SER A 171 -1.79 1.43 -15.22
CA SER A 171 -1.21 0.43 -14.31
C SER A 171 -1.06 -0.97 -14.91
N LYS A 172 -1.48 -1.16 -16.19
CA LYS A 172 -1.39 -2.42 -16.94
C LYS A 172 -2.09 -3.58 -16.23
N ILE A 173 -3.27 -3.31 -15.67
CA ILE A 173 -4.13 -4.29 -15.00
C ILE A 173 -5.57 -4.22 -15.54
N LYS A 174 -6.33 -5.30 -15.36
CA LYS A 174 -7.74 -5.43 -15.79
C LYS A 174 -8.61 -5.76 -14.59
N ASN A 175 -9.90 -5.44 -14.70
CA ASN A 175 -10.92 -5.73 -13.70
C ASN A 175 -10.51 -5.23 -12.30
N TYR A 176 -9.89 -4.03 -12.25
CA TYR A 176 -9.29 -3.50 -11.01
C TYR A 176 -10.35 -3.34 -9.92
N LYS A 177 -11.39 -2.52 -10.18
CA LYS A 177 -12.44 -2.24 -9.21
C LYS A 177 -13.17 -3.52 -8.78
N ASP A 178 -13.54 -4.37 -9.73
CA ASP A 178 -14.34 -5.57 -9.46
C ASP A 178 -13.56 -6.60 -8.61
N ASN A 179 -12.24 -6.64 -8.74
CA ASN A 179 -11.38 -7.43 -7.85
C ASN A 179 -11.13 -6.74 -6.51
N LEU A 180 -11.03 -5.41 -6.48
CA LEU A 180 -10.74 -4.65 -5.27
C LEU A 180 -11.91 -4.70 -4.27
N ILE A 181 -13.17 -4.58 -4.73
CA ILE A 181 -14.32 -4.48 -3.84
C ILE A 181 -14.43 -5.68 -2.86
N PRO A 182 -14.36 -6.96 -3.29
CA PRO A 182 -14.36 -8.09 -2.35
C PRO A 182 -13.14 -8.09 -1.40
N VAL A 183 -12.00 -7.58 -1.87
CA VAL A 183 -10.78 -7.44 -1.06
C VAL A 183 -10.98 -6.41 0.06
N LEU A 184 -11.58 -5.26 -0.25
CA LEU A 184 -11.92 -4.24 0.76
C LEU A 184 -12.93 -4.78 1.79
N ASP A 185 -13.94 -5.56 1.34
CA ASP A 185 -14.90 -6.19 2.26
C ASP A 185 -14.21 -7.10 3.26
N GLU A 186 -13.30 -7.93 2.78
CA GLU A 186 -12.56 -8.85 3.64
C GLU A 186 -11.60 -8.11 4.58
N MET A 187 -10.90 -7.07 4.09
CA MET A 187 -10.05 -6.22 4.93
C MET A 187 -10.87 -5.59 6.06
N PHE A 188 -12.03 -5.01 5.73
CA PHE A 188 -12.91 -4.40 6.71
C PHE A 188 -13.47 -5.43 7.71
N ARG A 189 -13.86 -6.62 7.24
CA ARG A 189 -14.28 -7.73 8.11
C ARG A 189 -13.23 -8.05 9.18
N GLN A 190 -11.94 -8.02 8.82
CA GLN A 190 -10.84 -8.39 9.72
C GLN A 190 -10.53 -7.32 10.77
N VAL A 191 -10.58 -6.06 10.37
CA VAL A 191 -10.11 -4.98 11.25
C VAL A 191 -11.23 -4.08 11.79
N GLY A 192 -12.39 -4.03 11.12
CA GLY A 192 -13.53 -3.21 11.51
C GLY A 192 -13.29 -1.71 11.40
N SER A 193 -14.13 -0.95 12.09
CA SER A 193 -14.04 0.52 12.14
C SER A 193 -12.77 0.98 12.87
N PRO A 194 -12.22 2.16 12.52
CA PRO A 194 -10.98 2.67 13.08
C PRO A 194 -11.03 2.82 14.61
N GLN A 195 -10.00 2.33 15.28
CA GLN A 195 -9.79 2.43 16.71
C GLN A 195 -8.52 3.24 16.97
N PHE A 196 -8.63 4.25 17.82
CA PHE A 196 -7.53 5.13 18.17
C PHE A 196 -7.14 4.96 19.64
N SER A 197 -5.88 5.25 19.96
CA SER A 197 -5.46 5.46 21.34
C SER A 197 -6.08 6.75 21.89
N GLU A 198 -6.02 6.95 23.20
CA GLU A 198 -6.47 8.20 23.88
C GLU A 198 -5.76 9.45 23.29
N GLU A 199 -4.54 9.30 22.79
CA GLU A 199 -3.76 10.37 22.20
C GLU A 199 -4.00 10.56 20.68
N GLY A 200 -4.82 9.71 20.03
CA GLY A 200 -5.17 9.82 18.62
C GLY A 200 -4.30 9.00 17.64
N LYS A 201 -3.47 8.07 18.13
CA LYS A 201 -2.73 7.12 17.29
C LYS A 201 -3.68 6.03 16.77
N LEU A 202 -3.63 5.71 15.48
CA LEU A 202 -4.41 4.61 14.90
C LEU A 202 -3.83 3.26 15.34
N LEU A 203 -4.68 2.46 15.99
CA LEU A 203 -4.33 1.12 16.50
C LEU A 203 -4.88 0.01 15.62
N LYS A 204 -6.07 0.20 15.04
CA LYS A 204 -6.75 -0.80 14.21
C LYS A 204 -7.71 -0.11 13.25
N GLY A 205 -7.98 -0.72 12.09
CA GLY A 205 -8.98 -0.22 11.14
C GLY A 205 -8.50 -0.13 9.71
N MET A 206 -9.24 0.59 8.86
CA MET A 206 -8.94 0.73 7.45
C MET A 206 -8.97 2.20 7.02
N ILE A 207 -7.94 2.63 6.28
CA ILE A 207 -7.90 3.91 5.57
C ILE A 207 -7.77 3.61 4.09
N ILE A 208 -8.78 3.94 3.29
CA ILE A 208 -8.75 3.75 1.84
C ILE A 208 -8.15 4.98 1.19
N ARG A 209 -7.08 4.80 0.42
CA ARG A 209 -6.28 5.87 -0.17
C ARG A 209 -6.65 6.07 -1.64
N HIS A 210 -6.85 7.32 -2.03
CA HIS A 210 -7.08 7.69 -3.42
C HIS A 210 -6.13 8.80 -3.86
N LEU A 211 -5.17 8.47 -4.73
CA LEU A 211 -4.32 9.45 -5.40
C LEU A 211 -5.01 9.96 -6.65
N MET A 212 -5.41 11.23 -6.64
CA MET A 212 -6.00 11.87 -7.81
C MET A 212 -4.96 12.06 -8.91
N LEU A 213 -5.29 11.65 -10.14
CA LEU A 213 -4.46 11.87 -11.32
C LEU A 213 -4.98 13.06 -12.15
N PRO A 214 -4.08 13.79 -12.86
CA PRO A 214 -4.50 14.87 -13.76
C PRO A 214 -5.54 14.41 -14.78
N GLY A 215 -6.61 15.18 -14.93
CA GLY A 215 -7.70 14.90 -15.89
C GLY A 215 -8.72 13.83 -15.42
N LEU A 216 -8.54 13.18 -14.26
CA LEU A 216 -9.43 12.12 -13.81
C LEU A 216 -10.40 12.53 -12.69
N LEU A 217 -10.80 13.82 -12.60
CA LEU A 217 -11.71 14.32 -11.57
C LEU A 217 -13.01 13.48 -11.47
N PHE A 218 -13.65 13.18 -12.60
CA PHE A 218 -14.91 12.42 -12.59
C PHE A 218 -14.74 10.96 -12.20
N ASP A 219 -13.61 10.36 -12.55
CA ASP A 219 -13.26 9.01 -12.08
C ASP A 219 -13.01 9.01 -10.57
N SER A 220 -12.29 10.03 -10.07
CA SER A 220 -12.04 10.24 -8.64
C SER A 220 -13.34 10.42 -7.85
N LYS A 221 -14.29 11.21 -8.36
CA LYS A 221 -15.63 11.35 -7.73
C LYS A 221 -16.34 10.01 -7.62
N LYS A 222 -16.28 9.16 -8.66
CA LYS A 222 -16.84 7.81 -8.64
C LYS A 222 -16.14 6.87 -7.65
N VAL A 223 -14.84 7.03 -7.43
CA VAL A 223 -14.11 6.32 -6.38
C VAL A 223 -14.65 6.72 -5.02
N ILE A 224 -14.78 8.02 -4.72
CA ILE A 224 -15.35 8.52 -3.46
C ILE A 224 -16.76 8.00 -3.26
N ASP A 225 -17.64 8.12 -4.27
CA ASP A 225 -19.02 7.59 -4.22
C ASP A 225 -19.03 6.09 -3.83
N THR A 226 -18.14 5.31 -4.45
CA THR A 226 -18.08 3.86 -4.23
C THR A 226 -17.64 3.52 -2.80
N ILE A 227 -16.63 4.22 -2.28
CA ILE A 227 -16.14 4.00 -0.92
C ILE A 227 -17.22 4.41 0.08
N PHE A 228 -17.77 5.62 -0.07
CA PHE A 228 -18.72 6.16 0.89
C PHE A 228 -20.05 5.42 0.88
N SER A 229 -20.58 5.05 -0.29
CA SER A 229 -21.82 4.25 -0.38
C SER A 229 -21.68 2.86 0.24
N LYS A 230 -20.45 2.32 0.30
CA LYS A 230 -20.19 0.98 0.81
C LYS A 230 -19.89 0.94 2.30
N PHE A 231 -19.08 1.87 2.78
CA PHE A 231 -18.56 1.86 4.15
C PHE A 231 -19.04 3.05 5.00
N GLY A 232 -19.63 4.09 4.38
CA GLY A 232 -19.99 5.31 5.10
C GLY A 232 -18.77 5.91 5.83
N ASP A 233 -18.99 6.28 7.09
CA ASP A 233 -17.95 6.80 7.98
C ASP A 233 -17.28 5.69 8.84
N ASP A 234 -17.49 4.40 8.52
CA ASP A 234 -16.81 3.28 9.18
C ASP A 234 -15.36 3.08 8.71
N VAL A 235 -14.91 3.87 7.73
CA VAL A 235 -13.52 3.93 7.26
C VAL A 235 -13.10 5.38 7.10
N TYR A 236 -11.78 5.62 7.08
CA TYR A 236 -11.26 6.91 6.61
C TYR A 236 -10.94 6.86 5.12
N ILE A 237 -11.15 7.98 4.43
CA ILE A 237 -10.74 8.17 3.05
C ILE A 237 -9.54 9.12 3.03
N SER A 238 -8.39 8.69 2.53
CA SER A 238 -7.24 9.58 2.32
C SER A 238 -7.24 10.09 0.88
N ILE A 239 -7.59 11.37 0.69
CA ILE A 239 -7.63 12.03 -0.62
C ILE A 239 -6.28 12.70 -0.85
N MET A 240 -5.47 12.13 -1.76
CA MET A 240 -4.08 12.53 -1.95
C MET A 240 -3.90 13.39 -3.20
N ASN A 241 -3.09 14.46 -3.08
CA ASN A 241 -2.69 15.33 -4.18
C ASN A 241 -1.20 15.25 -4.53
N GLN A 242 -0.46 14.35 -3.91
CA GLN A 242 1.00 14.22 -4.04
C GLN A 242 1.47 13.71 -5.42
N TYR A 243 0.61 13.77 -6.43
CA TYR A 243 0.98 13.36 -7.78
C TYR A 243 2.10 14.23 -8.36
N THR A 244 3.17 13.58 -8.77
CA THR A 244 4.27 14.20 -9.54
C THR A 244 4.54 13.34 -10.76
N PRO A 245 4.64 13.92 -11.99
CA PRO A 245 5.03 13.16 -13.18
C PRO A 245 6.39 12.51 -12.98
N MET A 246 6.44 11.18 -13.00
CA MET A 246 7.65 10.37 -12.82
C MET A 246 7.62 9.12 -13.70
N ASN A 247 8.72 8.39 -13.74
CA ASN A 247 8.86 7.14 -14.51
C ASN A 247 8.48 7.36 -15.98
N LYS A 248 7.52 6.63 -16.50
CA LYS A 248 7.04 6.67 -17.90
C LYS A 248 5.84 7.61 -18.10
N SER A 249 5.55 8.51 -17.17
CA SER A 249 4.45 9.48 -17.35
C SER A 249 4.66 10.40 -18.56
N CYS A 250 5.90 10.62 -18.99
CA CYS A 250 6.22 11.38 -20.20
C CYS A 250 5.61 10.78 -21.49
N ASP A 251 5.33 9.47 -21.51
CA ASP A 251 4.68 8.79 -22.63
C ASP A 251 3.16 9.01 -22.66
N TYR A 252 2.61 9.72 -21.66
CA TYR A 252 1.17 9.96 -21.45
C TYR A 252 0.91 11.45 -21.22
N PRO A 253 0.81 12.28 -22.27
CA PRO A 253 0.73 13.74 -22.17
C PRO A 253 -0.37 14.25 -21.23
N GLU A 254 -1.49 13.53 -21.14
CA GLU A 254 -2.64 13.89 -20.30
C GLU A 254 -2.35 13.82 -18.79
N ILE A 255 -1.38 12.99 -18.38
CA ILE A 255 -0.90 12.90 -16.99
C ILE A 255 0.54 13.38 -16.80
N ASN A 256 1.25 13.77 -17.85
CA ASN A 256 2.61 14.34 -17.76
C ASN A 256 2.56 15.83 -17.39
N LYS A 257 1.82 16.15 -16.35
CA LYS A 257 1.66 17.51 -15.82
C LYS A 257 1.24 17.45 -14.35
N PRO A 258 1.45 18.53 -13.58
CA PRO A 258 0.95 18.61 -12.21
C PRO A 258 -0.57 18.48 -12.16
N LEU A 259 -1.07 18.04 -11.01
CA LEU A 259 -2.50 18.07 -10.72
C LEU A 259 -3.00 19.52 -10.71
N ASN A 260 -4.16 19.77 -11.32
CA ASN A 260 -4.79 21.07 -11.26
C ASN A 260 -5.38 21.30 -9.85
N PRO A 261 -4.94 22.32 -9.10
CA PRO A 261 -5.43 22.58 -7.74
C PRO A 261 -6.96 22.74 -7.67
N LYS A 262 -7.57 23.41 -8.65
CA LYS A 262 -9.04 23.59 -8.70
C LYS A 262 -9.78 22.26 -8.87
N HIS A 263 -9.19 21.28 -9.55
CA HIS A 263 -9.80 19.96 -9.67
C HIS A 263 -9.71 19.20 -8.34
N TYR A 264 -8.59 19.36 -7.62
CA TYR A 264 -8.42 18.75 -6.31
C TYR A 264 -9.38 19.36 -5.28
N GLU A 265 -9.48 20.70 -5.22
CA GLU A 265 -10.47 21.42 -4.42
C GLU A 265 -11.90 20.96 -4.74
N SER A 266 -12.26 20.85 -6.04
CA SER A 266 -13.57 20.35 -6.46
C SER A 266 -13.82 18.89 -6.03
N LEU A 267 -12.79 18.05 -5.87
CA LEU A 267 -12.95 16.71 -5.34
C LEU A 267 -13.21 16.72 -3.83
N ILE A 268 -12.52 17.59 -3.09
CA ILE A 268 -12.71 17.78 -1.65
C ILE A 268 -14.12 18.30 -1.38
N ASP A 269 -14.54 19.36 -2.07
CA ASP A 269 -15.88 19.93 -1.92
C ASP A 269 -16.97 18.90 -2.26
N TYR A 270 -16.72 18.08 -3.28
CA TYR A 270 -17.61 16.99 -3.65
C TYR A 270 -17.71 15.94 -2.54
N ALA A 271 -16.61 15.49 -1.97
CA ALA A 271 -16.62 14.53 -0.87
C ALA A 271 -17.37 15.08 0.33
N ALA A 272 -17.11 16.32 0.74
CA ALA A 272 -17.79 16.99 1.84
C ALA A 272 -19.31 17.12 1.58
N SER A 273 -19.72 17.58 0.38
CA SER A 273 -21.13 17.72 0.01
C SER A 273 -21.87 16.39 -0.13
N SER A 274 -21.14 15.30 -0.38
CA SER A 274 -21.67 13.93 -0.40
C SER A 274 -21.87 13.33 1.01
N GLY A 275 -21.41 14.03 2.07
CA GLY A 275 -21.58 13.62 3.46
C GLY A 275 -20.38 12.91 4.09
N VAL A 276 -19.24 12.80 3.41
CA VAL A 276 -18.01 12.21 3.96
C VAL A 276 -17.50 13.08 5.11
N LYS A 277 -17.36 12.49 6.31
CA LYS A 277 -16.84 13.17 7.52
C LYS A 277 -15.43 12.69 7.86
N ASN A 278 -15.14 11.42 7.65
CA ASN A 278 -13.88 10.78 7.98
C ASN A 278 -12.94 10.81 6.78
N ALA A 279 -12.21 11.92 6.58
CA ALA A 279 -11.24 12.05 5.51
C ALA A 279 -9.93 12.69 5.99
N PHE A 280 -8.83 12.22 5.41
CA PHE A 280 -7.53 12.91 5.43
C PHE A 280 -7.35 13.62 4.09
N ILE A 281 -7.06 14.91 4.14
CA ILE A 281 -6.87 15.76 2.96
C ILE A 281 -5.45 16.26 3.00
N GLN A 282 -4.70 15.99 1.93
CA GLN A 282 -3.34 16.52 1.81
C GLN A 282 -3.39 18.00 1.44
N GLU A 283 -2.63 18.81 2.18
CA GLU A 283 -2.46 20.24 1.88
C GLU A 283 -1.68 20.47 0.57
N SER A 284 -1.79 21.67 0.04
CA SER A 284 -1.04 22.10 -1.14
C SER A 284 0.48 22.11 -0.83
N GLY A 285 1.31 21.70 -1.81
CA GLY A 285 2.76 21.66 -1.65
C GLY A 285 3.34 20.27 -1.36
N THR A 286 2.50 19.26 -1.14
CA THR A 286 2.94 17.86 -0.94
C THR A 286 3.37 17.16 -2.24
N ASN A 287 3.15 17.75 -3.42
CA ASN A 287 3.52 17.25 -4.73
C ASN A 287 5.00 17.52 -5.07
N SER A 288 5.91 17.12 -4.22
CA SER A 288 7.35 17.30 -4.37
C SER A 288 8.10 15.97 -4.35
N LYS A 289 9.17 15.87 -5.15
CA LYS A 289 10.10 14.73 -5.12
C LYS A 289 10.79 14.55 -3.75
N ALA A 290 10.76 15.57 -2.89
CA ALA A 290 11.33 15.51 -1.54
C ALA A 290 10.62 14.47 -0.63
N TYR A 291 9.37 14.12 -0.93
CA TYR A 291 8.61 13.10 -0.19
C TYR A 291 8.86 11.67 -0.68
N VAL A 292 9.61 11.49 -1.78
CA VAL A 292 10.00 10.17 -2.27
C VAL A 292 11.26 9.74 -1.52
N PRO A 293 11.24 8.64 -0.73
CA PRO A 293 12.41 8.21 0.01
C PRO A 293 13.53 7.78 -0.92
N SER A 294 14.78 8.00 -0.51
CA SER A 294 15.94 7.40 -1.17
C SER A 294 15.99 5.91 -0.87
N PHE A 295 16.36 5.11 -1.87
CA PHE A 295 16.51 3.65 -1.72
C PHE A 295 18.00 3.28 -1.75
N LYS A 296 18.71 3.53 -0.63
CA LYS A 296 20.13 3.20 -0.42
C LYS A 296 20.32 2.06 0.56
N TYR A 297 19.30 1.23 0.74
CA TYR A 297 19.27 0.04 1.62
C TYR A 297 19.38 0.35 3.11
N GLU A 298 18.99 1.58 3.52
CA GLU A 298 18.96 1.97 4.93
C GLU A 298 18.14 0.97 5.74
N GLY A 299 18.71 0.48 6.84
CA GLY A 299 18.07 -0.48 7.76
C GLY A 299 17.93 -1.91 7.21
N VAL A 300 18.34 -2.19 5.97
CA VAL A 300 18.21 -3.54 5.37
C VAL A 300 19.32 -4.47 5.81
N MET A 301 20.59 -3.99 5.78
CA MET A 301 21.75 -4.72 6.27
C MET A 301 21.91 -4.53 7.79
N LYS A 302 22.48 -5.53 8.47
CA LYS A 302 22.99 -5.33 9.83
C LYS A 302 24.12 -4.30 9.79
N LYS A 303 24.12 -3.41 10.77
CA LYS A 303 25.26 -2.54 11.03
C LYS A 303 26.41 -3.32 11.64
#